data_f5ba49bfa026490e66a0d19eb4024854
#
_entry.id   f5ba49bfa026490e66a0d19eb4024854
#
_cell.length_a   1.000
_cell.length_b   1.000
_cell.length_c   1.000
_cell.angle_alpha   90.00
_cell.angle_beta   90.00
_cell.angle_gamma   90.00
#
_symmetry.space_group_name_H-M   'P 1'
#
loop_
_entity.id
_entity.type
_entity.pdbx_description
1 polymer ?
#
loop_
_entity_poly.entity_id
_entity_poly.type
_entity_poly.pdbx_seq_one_letter_code
_entity_poly.pdbx_strand_id
1 'polypeptide(L)'
;MIVDGRDTVSVNGNHDFPMLSVYKFPQALAVADHCVRHGIELSDSIAISPDEIKTGTWSPLRERYGIRALSLPVRELLEFSVIQSDNNACDILFRLIGGTSAADSLMKATGFGDIVISATEDEMHRDMYMCYLNRSTPLAMAGLFDRFYRGGLADTSQVHRAIGEMMMSCATGDRRLPAPLLPTNAEIGHKTGTGDRNSQGRLTGVNDAGYVFLPNGNGYAIAVFIADSAY
;
A
#
# COMPACT_ATOMS: atom_id res chain seq x y z
N MET A 1 2.67 6.14 15.31
CA MET A 1 1.85 5.09 15.95
C MET A 1 2.65 3.80 15.98
N ILE A 2 2.71 3.13 17.10
CA ILE A 2 3.32 1.80 17.27
C ILE A 2 2.33 0.94 18.03
N VAL A 3 2.09 -0.28 17.54
CA VAL A 3 1.19 -1.28 18.13
C VAL A 3 1.93 -2.60 18.24
N ASP A 4 2.05 -3.17 19.43
CA ASP A 4 2.73 -4.47 19.66
C ASP A 4 1.77 -5.60 20.11
N GLY A 5 0.48 -5.39 19.91
CA GLY A 5 -0.59 -6.31 20.31
C GLY A 5 -1.02 -6.19 21.78
N ARG A 6 -0.28 -5.48 22.62
CA ARG A 6 -0.61 -5.22 24.03
C ARG A 6 -0.64 -3.73 24.34
N ASP A 7 0.41 -3.03 23.91
CA ASP A 7 0.60 -1.62 24.16
C ASP A 7 0.55 -0.81 22.88
N THR A 8 0.12 0.44 23.00
CA THR A 8 0.02 1.36 21.87
C THR A 8 0.64 2.69 22.27
N VAL A 9 1.64 3.14 21.51
CA VAL A 9 2.21 4.49 21.61
C VAL A 9 1.71 5.32 20.45
N SER A 10 1.12 6.48 20.73
CA SER A 10 0.42 7.27 19.71
C SER A 10 0.63 8.76 19.86
N VAL A 11 0.87 9.42 18.72
CA VAL A 11 0.77 10.88 18.57
C VAL A 11 -0.19 11.11 17.40
N ASN A 12 -1.27 11.85 17.60
CA ASN A 12 -2.32 12.11 16.61
C ASN A 12 -2.89 10.84 15.95
N GLY A 13 -2.93 9.73 16.70
CA GLY A 13 -3.26 8.40 16.16
C GLY A 13 -4.65 8.27 15.55
N ASN A 14 -5.59 9.13 15.92
CA ASN A 14 -6.97 9.16 15.40
C ASN A 14 -7.20 10.31 14.41
N HIS A 15 -6.16 11.03 14.01
CA HIS A 15 -6.28 12.08 12.99
C HIS A 15 -6.17 11.48 11.59
N ASP A 16 -7.00 11.96 10.67
CA ASP A 16 -6.96 11.54 9.27
C ASP A 16 -5.77 12.14 8.54
N PHE A 17 -5.04 11.29 7.83
CA PHE A 17 -3.94 11.69 6.95
C PHE A 17 -4.14 11.12 5.54
N PRO A 18 -3.74 11.83 4.48
CA PRO A 18 -3.70 11.25 3.13
C PRO A 18 -2.67 10.12 3.12
N MET A 19 -3.08 8.94 2.65
CA MET A 19 -2.23 7.75 2.66
C MET A 19 -1.14 7.79 1.59
N LEU A 20 -1.39 8.48 0.46
CA LEU A 20 -0.57 8.34 -0.73
C LEU A 20 -0.41 6.82 -1.02
N SER A 21 0.66 6.40 -1.65
CA SER A 21 0.85 4.99 -2.02
C SER A 21 0.87 3.98 -0.87
N VAL A 22 0.73 4.38 0.40
CA VAL A 22 0.53 3.41 1.50
C VAL A 22 -0.77 2.63 1.30
N TYR A 23 -1.79 3.22 0.65
CA TYR A 23 -3.05 2.53 0.37
C TYR A 23 -2.91 1.31 -0.58
N LYS A 24 -1.78 1.16 -1.28
CA LYS A 24 -1.50 -0.01 -2.12
C LYS A 24 -1.39 -1.31 -1.31
N PHE A 25 -1.08 -1.20 -0.01
CA PHE A 25 -1.13 -2.37 0.88
C PHE A 25 -2.58 -2.84 1.13
N PRO A 26 -3.52 -2.06 1.65
CA PRO A 26 -4.92 -2.50 1.74
C PRO A 26 -5.55 -2.83 0.37
N GLN A 27 -5.14 -2.19 -0.72
CA GLN A 27 -5.54 -2.60 -2.07
C GLN A 27 -5.06 -4.02 -2.38
N ALA A 28 -3.80 -4.35 -2.09
CA ALA A 28 -3.26 -5.70 -2.33
C ALA A 28 -4.02 -6.76 -1.53
N LEU A 29 -4.47 -6.45 -0.31
CA LEU A 29 -5.35 -7.35 0.46
C LEU A 29 -6.71 -7.55 -0.22
N ALA A 30 -7.25 -6.51 -0.85
CA ALA A 30 -8.49 -6.65 -1.63
C ALA A 30 -8.28 -7.48 -2.90
N VAL A 31 -7.11 -7.39 -3.53
CA VAL A 31 -6.73 -8.29 -4.63
C VAL A 31 -6.64 -9.73 -4.16
N ALA A 32 -6.03 -9.99 -2.99
CA ALA A 32 -5.96 -11.33 -2.42
C ALA A 32 -7.35 -11.92 -2.16
N ASP A 33 -8.24 -11.17 -1.51
CA ASP A 33 -9.62 -11.56 -1.26
C ASP A 33 -10.39 -11.85 -2.55
N HIS A 34 -10.21 -10.98 -3.58
CA HIS A 34 -10.81 -11.17 -4.89
C HIS A 34 -10.30 -12.45 -5.58
N CYS A 35 -8.98 -12.68 -5.57
CA CYS A 35 -8.38 -13.87 -6.15
C CYS A 35 -8.92 -15.15 -5.51
N VAL A 36 -8.97 -15.19 -4.18
CA VAL A 36 -9.52 -16.35 -3.44
C VAL A 36 -10.98 -16.60 -3.79
N ARG A 37 -11.81 -15.57 -3.80
CA ARG A 37 -13.24 -15.72 -4.10
C ARG A 37 -13.54 -16.14 -5.53
N HIS A 38 -12.68 -15.80 -6.48
CA HIS A 38 -12.90 -16.10 -7.91
C HIS A 38 -12.02 -17.22 -8.44
N GLY A 39 -11.19 -17.85 -7.59
CA GLY A 39 -10.29 -18.93 -8.01
C GLY A 39 -9.19 -18.45 -8.97
N ILE A 40 -8.76 -17.19 -8.85
CA ILE A 40 -7.68 -16.60 -9.64
C ILE A 40 -6.36 -16.91 -8.97
N GLU A 41 -5.41 -17.46 -9.73
CA GLU A 41 -4.07 -17.74 -9.25
C GLU A 41 -3.10 -16.59 -9.54
N LEU A 42 -2.03 -16.50 -8.77
CA LEU A 42 -0.98 -15.48 -8.99
C LEU A 42 -0.30 -15.59 -10.36
N SER A 43 -0.34 -16.77 -10.98
CA SER A 43 0.18 -17.04 -12.32
C SER A 43 -0.78 -16.63 -13.45
N ASP A 44 -2.05 -16.38 -13.12
CA ASP A 44 -3.03 -15.98 -14.13
C ASP A 44 -2.70 -14.60 -14.68
N SER A 45 -2.79 -14.48 -15.99
CA SER A 45 -2.38 -13.27 -16.71
C SER A 45 -3.54 -12.33 -16.95
N ILE A 46 -3.31 -11.06 -16.70
CA ILE A 46 -4.24 -9.96 -16.93
C ILE A 46 -3.84 -9.24 -18.22
N ALA A 47 -4.77 -9.18 -19.19
CA ALA A 47 -4.58 -8.38 -20.39
C ALA A 47 -4.62 -6.89 -20.06
N ILE A 48 -3.68 -6.15 -20.63
CA ILE A 48 -3.47 -4.72 -20.40
C ILE A 48 -3.47 -4.04 -21.76
N SER A 49 -4.32 -3.05 -21.93
CA SER A 49 -4.37 -2.23 -23.13
C SER A 49 -3.37 -1.06 -23.06
N PRO A 50 -2.92 -0.50 -24.20
CA PRO A 50 -1.98 0.62 -24.21
C PRO A 50 -2.49 1.87 -23.47
N ASP A 51 -3.78 2.12 -23.49
CA ASP A 51 -4.44 3.26 -22.84
C ASP A 51 -4.50 3.15 -21.31
N GLU A 52 -4.27 1.98 -20.74
CA GLU A 52 -4.12 1.79 -19.29
C GLU A 52 -2.73 2.16 -18.79
N ILE A 53 -1.73 2.26 -19.68
CA ILE A 53 -0.36 2.62 -19.31
C ILE A 53 -0.18 4.13 -19.48
N LYS A 54 -0.46 4.86 -18.41
CA LYS A 54 -0.43 6.33 -18.40
C LYS A 54 0.99 6.87 -18.38
N THR A 55 1.17 8.03 -19.04
CA THR A 55 2.39 8.84 -18.99
C THR A 55 2.32 9.87 -17.85
N GLY A 56 3.46 10.46 -17.50
CA GLY A 56 3.50 11.53 -16.50
C GLY A 56 3.41 11.06 -15.05
N THR A 57 3.13 9.79 -14.81
CA THR A 57 3.10 9.19 -13.47
C THR A 57 4.27 8.25 -13.24
N TRP A 58 4.60 7.98 -11.97
CA TRP A 58 5.62 6.99 -11.59
C TRP A 58 5.21 5.58 -12.00
N SER A 59 5.98 4.96 -12.90
CA SER A 59 5.67 3.62 -13.38
C SER A 59 6.88 2.87 -13.91
N PRO A 60 7.58 2.11 -13.06
CA PRO A 60 8.58 1.13 -13.48
C PRO A 60 8.06 0.09 -14.47
N LEU A 61 6.77 -0.28 -14.41
CA LEU A 61 6.11 -1.13 -15.40
C LEU A 61 6.21 -0.51 -16.80
N ARG A 62 5.84 0.77 -16.93
CA ARG A 62 5.95 1.50 -18.21
C ARG A 62 7.40 1.61 -18.68
N GLU A 63 8.34 1.83 -17.78
CA GLU A 63 9.77 1.89 -18.12
C GLU A 63 10.27 0.56 -18.67
N ARG A 64 9.81 -0.56 -18.09
CA ARG A 64 10.21 -1.91 -18.50
C ARG A 64 9.55 -2.37 -19.80
N TYR A 65 8.26 -2.12 -19.97
CA TYR A 65 7.47 -2.72 -21.06
C TYR A 65 7.07 -1.74 -22.17
N GLY A 66 7.17 -0.43 -21.92
CA GLY A 66 6.67 0.60 -22.83
C GLY A 66 5.13 0.66 -22.83
N ILE A 67 4.60 1.50 -23.72
CA ILE A 67 3.15 1.67 -23.93
C ILE A 67 2.72 0.77 -25.08
N ARG A 68 2.20 -0.41 -24.77
CA ARG A 68 1.73 -1.39 -25.76
C ARG A 68 0.73 -2.36 -25.12
N ALA A 69 -0.03 -3.06 -25.94
CA ALA A 69 -0.82 -4.19 -25.46
C ALA A 69 0.11 -5.29 -24.93
N LEU A 70 -0.17 -5.79 -23.73
CA LEU A 70 0.59 -6.86 -23.08
C LEU A 70 -0.30 -7.65 -22.14
N SER A 71 0.23 -8.73 -21.59
CA SER A 71 -0.44 -9.53 -20.58
C SER A 71 0.57 -9.89 -19.51
N LEU A 72 0.25 -9.62 -18.24
CA LEU A 72 1.14 -9.87 -17.11
C LEU A 72 0.44 -10.72 -16.05
N PRO A 73 1.19 -11.61 -15.37
CA PRO A 73 0.67 -12.34 -14.21
C PRO A 73 0.21 -11.38 -13.10
N VAL A 74 -0.82 -11.79 -12.36
CA VAL A 74 -1.28 -11.04 -11.16
C VAL A 74 -0.12 -10.81 -10.18
N ARG A 75 0.77 -11.81 -10.00
CA ARG A 75 1.98 -11.68 -9.18
C ARG A 75 2.84 -10.49 -9.61
N GLU A 76 3.13 -10.38 -10.88
CA GLU A 76 4.01 -9.31 -11.39
C GLU A 76 3.40 -7.93 -11.24
N LEU A 77 2.08 -7.80 -11.43
CA LEU A 77 1.36 -6.55 -11.17
C LEU A 77 1.41 -6.17 -9.68
N LEU A 78 1.25 -7.14 -8.76
CA LEU A 78 1.41 -6.92 -7.34
C LEU A 78 2.85 -6.52 -6.98
N GLU A 79 3.87 -7.16 -7.57
CA GLU A 79 5.27 -6.82 -7.37
C GLU A 79 5.58 -5.38 -7.80
N PHE A 80 5.09 -4.96 -8.97
CA PHE A 80 5.20 -3.56 -9.39
C PHE A 80 4.51 -2.60 -8.43
N SER A 81 3.28 -2.89 -8.03
CA SER A 81 2.47 -2.01 -7.17
C SER A 81 3.02 -1.94 -5.75
N VAL A 82 3.33 -3.09 -5.14
CA VAL A 82 3.70 -3.17 -3.71
C VAL A 82 5.18 -2.87 -3.50
N ILE A 83 6.08 -3.53 -4.26
CA ILE A 83 7.54 -3.40 -4.08
C ILE A 83 8.04 -2.05 -4.62
N GLN A 84 7.64 -1.71 -5.86
CA GLN A 84 8.16 -0.55 -6.59
C GLN A 84 7.23 0.66 -6.58
N SER A 85 6.07 0.52 -5.95
CA SER A 85 5.04 1.58 -5.85
C SER A 85 4.51 2.08 -7.20
N ASP A 86 4.43 1.21 -8.21
CA ASP A 86 3.98 1.53 -9.57
C ASP A 86 2.51 1.97 -9.59
N ASN A 87 2.24 3.10 -10.25
CA ASN A 87 0.91 3.69 -10.31
C ASN A 87 0.03 3.03 -11.37
N ASN A 88 0.58 2.69 -12.54
CA ASN A 88 -0.18 1.98 -13.57
C ASN A 88 -0.57 0.57 -13.12
N ALA A 89 0.36 -0.17 -12.51
CA ALA A 89 0.06 -1.48 -11.96
C ALA A 89 -1.03 -1.40 -10.87
N CYS A 90 -1.00 -0.36 -10.03
CA CYS A 90 -2.03 -0.10 -9.05
C CYS A 90 -3.42 0.05 -9.70
N ASP A 91 -3.54 0.89 -10.72
CA ASP A 91 -4.83 1.14 -11.38
C ASP A 91 -5.34 -0.09 -12.15
N ILE A 92 -4.43 -0.88 -12.77
CA ILE A 92 -4.78 -2.17 -13.38
C ILE A 92 -5.32 -3.14 -12.33
N LEU A 93 -4.72 -3.19 -11.13
CA LEU A 93 -5.21 -4.02 -10.03
C LEU A 93 -6.56 -3.53 -9.49
N PHE A 94 -6.83 -2.21 -9.46
CA PHE A 94 -8.18 -1.71 -9.16
C PHE A 94 -9.20 -2.16 -10.20
N ARG A 95 -8.87 -2.11 -11.48
CA ARG A 95 -9.75 -2.65 -12.53
C ARG A 95 -10.04 -4.14 -12.32
N LEU A 96 -9.02 -4.93 -11.96
CA LEU A 96 -9.20 -6.36 -11.70
C LEU A 96 -10.26 -6.63 -10.62
N ILE A 97 -10.25 -5.86 -9.55
CA ILE A 97 -11.14 -6.07 -8.39
C ILE A 97 -12.47 -5.32 -8.50
N GLY A 98 -12.72 -4.55 -9.57
CA GLY A 98 -13.96 -3.81 -9.77
C GLY A 98 -13.93 -2.37 -9.20
N GLY A 99 -12.74 -1.79 -9.01
CA GLY A 99 -12.54 -0.39 -8.61
C GLY A 99 -12.15 -0.18 -7.15
N THR A 100 -11.97 1.08 -6.78
CA THR A 100 -11.58 1.50 -5.42
C THR A 100 -12.59 1.09 -4.37
N SER A 101 -13.89 1.07 -4.73
CA SER A 101 -14.99 0.68 -3.83
C SER A 101 -14.88 -0.76 -3.30
N ALA A 102 -14.26 -1.67 -4.07
CA ALA A 102 -14.03 -3.05 -3.61
C ALA A 102 -13.02 -3.07 -2.45
N ALA A 103 -11.92 -2.34 -2.57
CA ALA A 103 -10.91 -2.22 -1.51
C ALA A 103 -11.48 -1.51 -0.28
N ASP A 104 -12.20 -0.40 -0.45
CA ASP A 104 -12.86 0.33 0.62
C ASP A 104 -13.88 -0.54 1.39
N SER A 105 -14.68 -1.31 0.64
CA SER A 105 -15.65 -2.24 1.24
C SER A 105 -14.98 -3.34 2.05
N LEU A 106 -13.86 -3.88 1.59
CA LEU A 106 -13.10 -4.88 2.32
C LEU A 106 -12.57 -4.29 3.64
N MET A 107 -12.01 -3.07 3.61
CA MET A 107 -11.52 -2.42 4.84
C MET A 107 -12.64 -2.25 5.87
N LYS A 108 -13.82 -1.79 5.45
CA LYS A 108 -15.00 -1.69 6.32
C LYS A 108 -15.44 -3.05 6.87
N ALA A 109 -15.53 -4.06 6.01
CA ALA A 109 -15.95 -5.42 6.40
C ALA A 109 -14.98 -6.09 7.38
N THR A 110 -13.69 -5.73 7.32
CA THR A 110 -12.67 -6.25 8.24
C THR A 110 -12.47 -5.41 9.50
N GLY A 111 -13.27 -4.36 9.69
CA GLY A 111 -13.27 -3.51 10.89
C GLY A 111 -12.27 -2.35 10.83
N PHE A 112 -11.74 -2.02 9.65
CA PHE A 112 -10.83 -0.90 9.41
C PHE A 112 -11.50 0.23 8.63
N GLY A 113 -12.71 0.64 9.04
CA GLY A 113 -13.49 1.68 8.37
C GLY A 113 -12.83 3.07 8.31
N ASP A 114 -11.83 3.31 9.15
CA ASP A 114 -11.02 4.53 9.12
C ASP A 114 -9.94 4.51 8.00
N ILE A 115 -9.81 3.40 7.26
CA ILE A 115 -9.04 3.31 6.03
C ILE A 115 -10.00 3.49 4.87
N VAL A 116 -9.97 4.65 4.22
CA VAL A 116 -10.87 5.03 3.13
C VAL A 116 -10.11 5.09 1.82
N ILE A 117 -10.61 4.39 0.80
CA ILE A 117 -10.00 4.31 -0.53
C ILE A 117 -11.04 4.72 -1.56
N SER A 118 -10.89 5.90 -2.16
CA SER A 118 -11.90 6.52 -3.02
C SER A 118 -11.38 6.94 -4.39
N ALA A 119 -10.07 7.12 -4.55
CA ALA A 119 -9.46 7.61 -5.78
C ALA A 119 -8.39 6.65 -6.30
N THR A 120 -8.31 6.54 -7.63
CA THR A 120 -7.24 5.84 -8.36
C THR A 120 -6.00 6.72 -8.51
N GLU A 121 -4.88 6.15 -8.94
CA GLU A 121 -3.66 6.92 -9.22
C GLU A 121 -3.87 7.89 -10.40
N ASP A 122 -4.61 7.49 -11.43
CA ASP A 122 -4.93 8.35 -12.58
C ASP A 122 -5.81 9.55 -12.18
N GLU A 123 -6.78 9.37 -11.27
CA GLU A 123 -7.58 10.47 -10.72
C GLU A 123 -6.72 11.43 -9.90
N MET A 124 -5.86 10.92 -9.02
CA MET A 124 -4.93 11.75 -8.23
C MET A 124 -3.89 12.45 -9.10
N HIS A 125 -3.50 11.85 -10.23
CA HIS A 125 -2.59 12.49 -11.19
C HIS A 125 -3.26 13.66 -11.93
N ARG A 126 -4.55 13.54 -12.26
CA ARG A 126 -5.32 14.63 -12.90
C ARG A 126 -5.65 15.77 -11.94
N ASP A 127 -5.92 15.46 -10.69
CA ASP A 127 -6.15 16.42 -9.62
C ASP A 127 -5.48 15.93 -8.34
N MET A 128 -4.34 16.55 -7.99
CA MET A 128 -3.56 16.17 -6.83
C MET A 128 -4.33 16.26 -5.51
N TYR A 129 -5.39 17.07 -5.42
CA TYR A 129 -6.21 17.16 -4.22
C TYR A 129 -7.07 15.91 -3.98
N MET A 130 -7.26 15.07 -4.99
CA MET A 130 -7.89 13.76 -4.84
C MET A 130 -7.10 12.83 -3.91
N CYS A 131 -5.80 13.07 -3.68
CA CYS A 131 -5.00 12.28 -2.75
C CYS A 131 -5.51 12.32 -1.31
N TYR A 132 -6.20 13.40 -0.91
CA TYR A 132 -6.81 13.52 0.42
C TYR A 132 -8.07 12.65 0.60
N LEU A 133 -8.64 12.12 -0.48
CA LEU A 133 -9.77 11.18 -0.41
C LEU A 133 -9.33 9.77 -0.03
N ASN A 134 -8.07 9.41 -0.32
CA ASN A 134 -7.44 8.17 0.15
C ASN A 134 -6.77 8.44 1.49
N ARG A 135 -7.50 8.24 2.58
CA ARG A 135 -7.05 8.63 3.92
C ARG A 135 -7.13 7.48 4.93
N SER A 136 -6.32 7.60 5.96
CA SER A 136 -6.35 6.69 7.11
C SER A 136 -5.89 7.41 8.37
N THR A 137 -6.32 6.90 9.51
CA THR A 137 -5.68 7.22 10.77
C THR A 137 -4.41 6.37 10.95
N PRO A 138 -3.35 6.88 11.61
CA PRO A 138 -2.18 6.07 11.95
C PRO A 138 -2.53 4.83 12.77
N LEU A 139 -3.54 4.92 13.64
CA LEU A 139 -4.00 3.80 14.46
C LEU A 139 -4.60 2.68 13.59
N ALA A 140 -5.47 3.03 12.65
CA ALA A 140 -6.09 2.05 11.76
C ALA A 140 -5.05 1.36 10.87
N MET A 141 -4.10 2.11 10.29
CA MET A 141 -3.08 1.54 9.44
C MET A 141 -2.11 0.63 10.21
N ALA A 142 -1.62 1.07 11.38
CA ALA A 142 -0.78 0.22 12.22
C ALA A 142 -1.53 -1.04 12.68
N GLY A 143 -2.81 -0.89 13.05
CA GLY A 143 -3.67 -2.02 13.41
C GLY A 143 -3.87 -3.02 12.26
N LEU A 144 -4.00 -2.54 11.01
CA LEU A 144 -4.09 -3.41 9.84
C LEU A 144 -2.80 -4.22 9.63
N PHE A 145 -1.61 -3.58 9.74
CA PHE A 145 -0.33 -4.27 9.67
C PHE A 145 -0.15 -5.29 10.80
N ASP A 146 -0.50 -4.93 12.05
CA ASP A 146 -0.41 -5.83 13.19
C ASP A 146 -1.29 -7.07 12.97
N ARG A 147 -2.54 -6.85 12.53
CA ARG A 147 -3.48 -7.94 12.26
C ARG A 147 -3.05 -8.82 11.09
N PHE A 148 -2.47 -8.23 10.04
CA PHE A 148 -1.96 -8.96 8.89
C PHE A 148 -0.83 -9.91 9.29
N TYR A 149 0.20 -9.42 9.95
CA TYR A 149 1.38 -10.21 10.26
C TYR A 149 1.20 -11.16 11.46
N ARG A 150 0.24 -10.89 12.35
CA ARG A 150 -0.12 -11.82 13.43
C ARG A 150 -1.15 -12.88 13.03
N GLY A 151 -1.54 -12.93 11.77
CA GLY A 151 -2.49 -13.93 11.26
C GLY A 151 -3.95 -13.68 11.65
N GLY A 152 -4.30 -12.47 12.07
CA GLY A 152 -5.66 -12.10 12.47
C GLY A 152 -6.57 -11.68 11.29
N LEU A 153 -6.05 -11.57 10.09
CA LEU A 153 -6.83 -11.55 8.85
C LEU A 153 -6.96 -13.01 8.42
N ALA A 154 -8.17 -13.53 8.37
CA ALA A 154 -8.49 -14.95 8.26
C ALA A 154 -8.01 -15.66 6.97
N ASP A 155 -7.26 -14.99 6.11
CA ASP A 155 -6.76 -15.53 4.86
C ASP A 155 -5.29 -16.00 4.99
N THR A 156 -5.10 -17.32 4.86
CA THR A 156 -3.77 -17.97 4.79
C THR A 156 -3.42 -18.36 3.36
N SER A 157 -4.08 -17.78 2.36
CA SER A 157 -3.87 -18.10 0.94
C SER A 157 -2.43 -17.86 0.50
N GLN A 158 -2.08 -18.46 -0.62
CA GLN A 158 -0.79 -18.23 -1.27
C GLN A 158 -0.60 -16.75 -1.65
N VAL A 159 -1.68 -16.08 -2.05
CA VAL A 159 -1.65 -14.65 -2.41
C VAL A 159 -1.31 -13.78 -1.19
N HIS A 160 -1.92 -14.08 -0.04
CA HIS A 160 -1.68 -13.37 1.22
C HIS A 160 -0.22 -13.49 1.67
N ARG A 161 0.34 -14.71 1.61
CA ARG A 161 1.77 -14.92 1.91
C ARG A 161 2.69 -14.16 0.95
N ALA A 162 2.37 -14.19 -0.36
CA ALA A 162 3.16 -13.45 -1.36
C ALA A 162 3.15 -11.93 -1.09
N ILE A 163 2.03 -11.35 -0.67
CA ILE A 163 1.96 -9.93 -0.27
C ILE A 163 2.91 -9.66 0.90
N GLY A 164 2.94 -10.53 1.91
CA GLY A 164 3.87 -10.40 3.03
C GLY A 164 5.33 -10.38 2.59
N GLU A 165 5.73 -11.29 1.69
CA GLU A 165 7.07 -11.35 1.09
C GLU A 165 7.39 -10.09 0.25
N MET A 166 6.42 -9.59 -0.52
CA MET A 166 6.56 -8.35 -1.29
C MET A 166 6.77 -7.13 -0.39
N MET A 167 6.05 -7.04 0.73
CA MET A 167 6.22 -5.96 1.70
C MET A 167 7.61 -5.98 2.33
N MET A 168 8.18 -7.17 2.61
CA MET A 168 9.56 -7.34 3.08
C MET A 168 10.60 -6.93 2.02
N SER A 169 10.21 -6.96 0.74
CA SER A 169 11.06 -6.61 -0.40
C SER A 169 10.84 -5.17 -0.89
N CYS A 170 10.18 -4.31 -0.11
CA CYS A 170 9.86 -2.93 -0.52
C CYS A 170 11.13 -2.19 -0.96
N ALA A 171 11.11 -1.66 -2.20
CA ALA A 171 12.27 -1.00 -2.84
C ALA A 171 12.24 0.53 -2.69
N THR A 172 11.35 1.07 -1.87
CA THR A 172 11.18 2.52 -1.67
C THR A 172 11.35 2.91 -0.21
N GLY A 173 11.91 4.09 0.06
CA GLY A 173 11.96 4.66 1.41
C GLY A 173 13.03 4.08 2.34
N ASP A 174 14.15 3.66 1.81
CA ASP A 174 15.33 3.16 2.55
C ASP A 174 15.81 4.11 3.67
N ARG A 175 15.55 5.41 3.53
CA ARG A 175 15.86 6.45 4.52
C ARG A 175 14.73 6.74 5.51
N ARG A 176 13.61 6.01 5.46
CA ARG A 176 12.45 6.16 6.36
C ARG A 176 12.51 5.13 7.48
N LEU A 177 11.46 4.36 7.68
CA LEU A 177 11.39 3.34 8.74
C LEU A 177 12.55 2.32 8.71
N PRO A 178 13.09 1.89 7.55
CA PRO A 178 14.25 1.00 7.54
C PRO A 178 15.53 1.62 8.10
N ALA A 179 15.78 2.93 7.88
CA ALA A 179 17.06 3.56 8.25
C ALA A 179 17.46 3.39 9.73
N PRO A 180 16.60 3.64 10.73
CA PRO A 180 16.96 3.44 12.14
C PRO A 180 17.10 1.96 12.52
N LEU A 181 16.64 1.02 11.69
CA LEU A 181 16.76 -0.42 11.94
C LEU A 181 18.09 -0.99 11.44
N LEU A 182 18.79 -0.33 10.50
CA LEU A 182 20.05 -0.79 9.92
C LEU A 182 21.11 -1.23 10.95
N PRO A 183 21.32 -0.55 12.09
CA PRO A 183 22.29 -0.99 13.10
C PRO A 183 21.78 -2.15 13.97
N THR A 184 20.56 -2.61 13.75
CA THR A 184 19.95 -3.74 14.46
C THR A 184 19.83 -4.93 13.51
N ASN A 185 19.49 -6.11 14.03
CA ASN A 185 19.13 -7.26 13.21
C ASN A 185 17.61 -7.38 13.04
N ALA A 186 16.89 -6.27 13.14
CA ALA A 186 15.45 -6.23 12.89
C ALA A 186 15.17 -6.11 11.39
N GLU A 187 14.10 -6.76 10.95
CA GLU A 187 13.61 -6.70 9.58
C GLU A 187 12.27 -5.94 9.55
N ILE A 188 11.90 -5.41 8.40
CA ILE A 188 10.64 -4.68 8.25
C ILE A 188 9.96 -5.01 6.92
N GLY A 189 8.67 -5.38 6.99
CA GLY A 189 7.79 -5.35 5.84
C GLY A 189 6.99 -4.04 5.84
N HIS A 190 7.15 -3.20 4.80
CA HIS A 190 6.57 -1.87 4.83
C HIS A 190 6.08 -1.37 3.47
N LYS A 191 5.31 -0.28 3.49
CA LYS A 191 4.89 0.46 2.29
C LYS A 191 5.01 1.95 2.52
N THR A 192 5.66 2.64 1.57
CA THR A 192 5.79 4.10 1.57
C THR A 192 4.69 4.79 0.80
N GLY A 193 4.48 6.07 1.12
CA GLY A 193 3.66 7.00 0.35
C GLY A 193 4.36 8.36 0.27
N THR A 194 4.41 8.96 -0.93
CA THR A 194 5.00 10.27 -1.16
C THR A 194 4.07 11.07 -2.06
N GLY A 195 3.73 12.26 -1.66
CA GLY A 195 2.91 13.16 -2.43
C GLY A 195 3.68 14.31 -3.05
N ASP A 196 3.06 14.97 -3.99
CA ASP A 196 3.57 16.18 -4.63
C ASP A 196 3.41 17.41 -3.72
N ARG A 197 4.02 18.52 -4.13
CA ARG A 197 3.84 19.80 -3.45
C ARG A 197 2.53 20.45 -3.89
N ASN A 198 1.74 20.85 -2.90
CA ASN A 198 0.50 21.60 -3.14
C ASN A 198 0.80 23.06 -3.56
N SER A 199 -0.25 23.86 -3.84
CA SER A 199 -0.14 25.25 -4.26
C SER A 199 0.56 26.17 -3.26
N GLN A 200 0.71 25.73 -2.01
CA GLN A 200 1.46 26.43 -0.94
C GLN A 200 2.93 25.95 -0.83
N GLY A 201 3.38 25.09 -1.75
CA GLY A 201 4.72 24.50 -1.73
C GLY A 201 4.93 23.43 -0.66
N ARG A 202 3.88 22.95 0.00
CA ARG A 202 3.93 21.92 1.04
C ARG A 202 3.77 20.54 0.41
N LEU A 203 4.52 19.57 0.88
CA LEU A 203 4.33 18.15 0.51
C LEU A 203 2.99 17.65 1.06
N THR A 204 2.12 17.13 0.20
CA THR A 204 0.82 16.60 0.60
C THR A 204 0.94 15.41 1.54
N GLY A 205 2.02 14.63 1.43
CA GLY A 205 2.34 13.59 2.40
C GLY A 205 3.72 12.98 2.22
N VAL A 206 4.31 12.57 3.36
CA VAL A 206 5.52 11.74 3.43
C VAL A 206 5.26 10.65 4.45
N ASN A 207 4.93 9.47 3.99
CA ASN A 207 4.39 8.40 4.81
C ASN A 207 5.21 7.13 4.70
N ASP A 208 5.22 6.36 5.79
CA ASP A 208 5.73 4.99 5.80
C ASP A 208 4.98 4.20 6.88
N ALA A 209 4.56 2.99 6.57
CA ALA A 209 3.88 2.11 7.51
C ALA A 209 4.28 0.65 7.28
N GLY A 210 4.37 -0.13 8.36
CA GLY A 210 4.82 -1.51 8.26
C GLY A 210 4.76 -2.28 9.56
N TYR A 211 5.37 -3.45 9.53
CA TYR A 211 5.57 -4.32 10.68
C TYR A 211 7.04 -4.66 10.84
N VAL A 212 7.57 -4.42 12.03
CA VAL A 212 8.97 -4.69 12.40
C VAL A 212 9.07 -6.03 13.10
N PHE A 213 9.98 -6.88 12.62
CA PHE A 213 10.34 -8.16 13.21
C PHE A 213 11.62 -8.00 14.01
N LEU A 214 11.55 -8.27 15.30
CA LEU A 214 12.70 -8.19 16.20
C LEU A 214 13.45 -9.53 16.28
N PRO A 215 14.78 -9.52 16.51
CA PRO A 215 15.58 -10.74 16.58
C PRO A 215 15.15 -11.73 17.68
N ASN A 216 14.42 -11.27 18.69
CA ASN A 216 13.90 -12.11 19.77
C ASN A 216 12.56 -12.81 19.44
N GLY A 217 12.09 -12.69 18.20
CA GLY A 217 10.83 -13.27 17.73
C GLY A 217 9.59 -12.43 18.03
N ASN A 218 9.72 -11.30 18.71
CA ASN A 218 8.66 -10.32 18.87
C ASN A 218 8.57 -9.39 17.67
N GLY A 219 7.54 -8.57 17.62
CA GLY A 219 7.41 -7.55 16.57
C GLY A 219 6.34 -6.53 16.92
N TYR A 220 6.30 -5.46 16.16
CA TYR A 220 5.32 -4.40 16.32
C TYR A 220 4.99 -3.76 14.97
N ALA A 221 3.75 -3.31 14.85
CA ALA A 221 3.35 -2.49 13.72
C ALA A 221 3.65 -1.01 13.97
N ILE A 222 4.01 -0.29 12.93
CA ILE A 222 4.32 1.14 12.98
C ILE A 222 3.70 1.85 11.77
N ALA A 223 3.10 3.03 12.01
CA ALA A 223 2.66 3.94 10.95
C ALA A 223 3.10 5.36 11.28
N VAL A 224 3.82 5.98 10.35
CA VAL A 224 4.27 7.37 10.41
C VAL A 224 3.70 8.12 9.23
N PHE A 225 2.76 9.02 9.49
CA PHE A 225 2.12 9.86 8.49
C PHE A 225 2.43 11.32 8.76
N ILE A 226 2.93 12.01 7.75
CA ILE A 226 3.24 13.44 7.78
C ILE A 226 2.50 14.07 6.60
N ALA A 227 1.65 15.04 6.86
CA ALA A 227 0.91 15.76 5.84
C ALA A 227 1.23 17.25 5.87
N ASP A 228 1.09 17.88 4.71
CA ASP A 228 1.23 19.33 4.50
C ASP A 228 2.53 19.91 5.10
N SER A 229 3.62 19.16 4.96
CA SER A 229 4.94 19.54 5.47
C SER A 229 5.63 20.55 4.55
N ALA A 230 6.25 21.55 5.14
CA ALA A 230 7.11 22.50 4.43
C ALA A 230 8.49 21.90 4.05
N TYR A 231 8.86 20.77 4.66
CA TYR A 231 10.18 20.11 4.54
C TYR A 231 10.10 18.80 3.79
#